data_a2bc585f9ae5badd600846592bf19841
#
_entry.id   a2bc585f9ae5badd600846592bf19841
#
_cell.length_a   1.000
_cell.length_b   1.000
_cell.length_c   1.000
_cell.angle_alpha   90.00
_cell.angle_beta   90.00
_cell.angle_gamma   90.00
#
_symmetry.space_group_name_H-M   'P 1'
#
loop_
_entity.id
_entity.type
_entity.pdbx_description
1 polymer ?
#
loop_
_entity_poly.entity_id
_entity_poly.type
_entity_poly.pdbx_seq_one_letter_code
_entity_poly.pdbx_strand_id
1 'polypeptide(L)'
;MIRKLITKIITLAAIAAIAFPVSSQENKGKKFIVRGIAFYNLENLFDTINSNGNYDREFSPEGARQWNTQKYTLKISNMARVITNMVTSTTPNGPAAIGVSEIENRSVLVDLCKEVDQQLIKAGKKPWNLQIVHHDSPDRRGVDVSLLYNPRQFRVIDVTNARVDIGYPTRDQMCVTGVMSGDTVSIIVNHWPSRLGGEEKSSPNREKAAARCKETADSIWAIRPGQPVIIMGDLNDDPQNKSCSKVLGAKKDAKGVEVNGFYNPWWKLLDKGIGTLAYKGQWNLFDQIIVSGGLLDDNVTDPNKFTYWKCQVNSFDFLKDTKGNRQNYPLRTFSGGVFLGGYSDHFPTEIFLRKEVK
;
A
#
# COMPACT_ATOMS: atom_id res chain seq x y z
N MET A 1 30.53 -52.32 47.36
CA MET A 1 31.67 -52.27 46.76
C MET A 1 31.51 -51.50 45.48
N ILE A 2 32.29 -50.55 45.32
CA ILE A 2 32.57 -49.63 44.27
C ILE A 2 31.38 -49.14 43.41
N ARG A 3 30.83 -47.94 43.78
CA ARG A 3 29.96 -47.07 42.98
C ARG A 3 30.78 -46.45 41.85
N LYS A 4 30.33 -46.63 40.58
CA LYS A 4 30.83 -45.86 39.44
C LYS A 4 29.97 -44.64 39.26
N LEU A 5 30.54 -43.48 39.50
CA LEU A 5 29.99 -42.16 39.23
C LEU A 5 30.15 -41.89 37.71
N ILE A 6 29.05 -41.73 36.99
CA ILE A 6 29.08 -41.27 35.59
C ILE A 6 28.85 -39.77 35.59
N THR A 7 29.90 -39.03 35.38
CA THR A 7 29.88 -37.57 35.20
C THR A 7 29.44 -37.29 33.77
N LYS A 8 28.25 -36.71 33.58
CA LYS A 8 27.81 -36.17 32.28
C LYS A 8 28.48 -34.81 32.08
N ILE A 9 29.38 -34.74 31.12
CA ILE A 9 29.93 -33.48 30.61
C ILE A 9 28.89 -32.88 29.68
N ILE A 10 28.31 -31.77 30.08
CA ILE A 10 27.45 -30.92 29.22
C ILE A 10 28.37 -29.96 28.47
N THR A 11 28.59 -30.21 27.20
CA THR A 11 29.35 -29.31 26.33
C THR A 11 28.42 -28.17 25.91
N LEU A 12 28.63 -27.01 26.51
CA LEU A 12 27.93 -25.76 26.11
C LEU A 12 28.58 -25.23 24.83
N ALA A 13 27.95 -25.43 23.71
CA ALA A 13 28.39 -24.80 22.46
C ALA A 13 27.98 -23.31 22.50
N ALA A 14 28.93 -22.44 22.75
CA ALA A 14 28.77 -21.01 22.61
C ALA A 14 28.69 -20.66 21.09
N ILE A 15 27.49 -20.37 20.61
CA ILE A 15 27.29 -19.77 19.27
C ILE A 15 27.74 -18.31 19.38
N ALA A 16 28.97 -18.02 18.92
CA ALA A 16 29.42 -16.65 18.72
C ALA A 16 28.62 -16.03 17.59
N ALA A 17 27.69 -15.15 17.90
CA ALA A 17 27.05 -14.29 16.95
C ALA A 17 28.09 -13.33 16.37
N ILE A 18 28.56 -13.59 15.17
CA ILE A 18 29.39 -12.66 14.42
C ILE A 18 28.47 -11.50 13.99
N ALA A 19 28.43 -10.47 14.81
CA ALA A 19 27.88 -9.18 14.44
C ALA A 19 28.84 -8.55 13.42
N PHE A 20 28.48 -8.59 12.12
CA PHE A 20 29.10 -7.74 11.14
C PHE A 20 28.78 -6.29 11.52
N PRO A 21 29.78 -5.42 11.70
CA PRO A 21 29.51 -4.00 11.84
C PRO A 21 28.96 -3.51 10.50
N VAL A 22 27.65 -3.31 10.42
CA VAL A 22 27.10 -2.41 9.43
C VAL A 22 27.63 -1.04 9.81
N SER A 23 28.66 -0.60 9.13
CA SER A 23 29.17 0.77 9.18
C SER A 23 28.07 1.70 8.67
N SER A 24 27.10 2.02 9.51
CA SER A 24 26.32 3.21 9.36
C SER A 24 27.25 4.37 9.70
N GLN A 25 27.87 4.99 8.71
CA GLN A 25 28.33 6.35 8.87
C GLN A 25 27.10 7.19 9.20
N GLU A 26 26.78 7.30 10.48
CA GLU A 26 25.89 8.33 10.99
C GLU A 26 26.53 9.66 10.61
N ASN A 27 25.93 10.35 9.64
CA ASN A 27 26.21 11.76 9.37
C ASN A 27 25.78 12.55 10.61
N LYS A 28 26.66 12.61 11.61
CA LYS A 28 26.48 13.39 12.84
C LYS A 28 26.30 14.86 12.44
N GLY A 29 25.04 15.33 12.47
CA GLY A 29 24.71 16.73 12.25
C GLY A 29 23.59 17.01 11.21
N LYS A 30 23.27 16.07 10.31
CA LYS A 30 22.23 16.30 9.31
C LYS A 30 20.84 16.00 9.87
N LYS A 31 19.91 16.95 9.74
CA LYS A 31 18.51 16.77 10.09
C LYS A 31 17.71 16.38 8.84
N PHE A 32 16.76 15.47 8.99
CA PHE A 32 15.92 15.03 7.88
C PHE A 32 14.44 15.20 8.21
N ILE A 33 13.66 15.64 7.23
CA ILE A 33 12.22 15.46 7.20
C ILE A 33 11.95 14.11 6.52
N VAL A 34 11.13 13.27 7.17
CA VAL A 34 10.66 12.00 6.60
C VAL A 34 9.16 12.09 6.36
N ARG A 35 8.69 11.55 5.23
CA ARG A 35 7.27 11.40 4.90
C ARG A 35 6.98 9.97 4.48
N GLY A 36 5.94 9.38 5.10
CA GLY A 36 5.39 8.09 4.69
C GLY A 36 4.37 8.29 3.57
N ILE A 37 4.38 7.42 2.58
CA ILE A 37 3.34 7.27 1.57
C ILE A 37 2.92 5.81 1.61
N ALA A 38 1.63 5.55 1.85
CA ALA A 38 1.11 4.21 2.06
C ALA A 38 0.06 3.82 1.02
N PHE A 39 -0.16 2.52 0.87
CA PHE A 39 -1.29 1.95 0.12
C PHE A 39 -1.94 0.82 0.91
N TYR A 40 -3.28 0.72 0.84
CA TYR A 40 -4.02 -0.35 1.48
C TYR A 40 -5.28 -0.73 0.69
N ASN A 41 -5.39 -1.98 0.25
CA ASN A 41 -6.64 -2.55 -0.24
C ASN A 41 -7.55 -2.84 0.97
N LEU A 42 -8.76 -2.26 0.99
CA LEU A 42 -9.68 -2.32 2.14
C LEU A 42 -10.62 -3.53 2.10
N GLU A 43 -10.46 -4.42 1.13
CA GLU A 43 -11.30 -5.63 0.95
C GLU A 43 -12.80 -5.32 1.02
N ASN A 44 -13.35 -4.78 -0.09
CA ASN A 44 -14.78 -4.52 -0.25
C ASN A 44 -15.38 -3.69 0.89
N LEU A 45 -14.91 -2.47 1.08
CA LEU A 45 -15.46 -1.52 2.04
C LEU A 45 -16.73 -0.89 1.47
N PHE A 46 -17.87 -1.56 1.68
CA PHE A 46 -19.20 -1.09 1.32
C PHE A 46 -19.91 -0.51 2.53
N ASP A 47 -20.86 0.42 2.31
CA ASP A 47 -21.81 0.82 3.34
C ASP A 47 -22.95 -0.21 3.47
N THR A 48 -24.06 0.14 4.11
CA THR A 48 -25.21 -0.74 4.31
C THR A 48 -26.43 -0.31 3.49
N ILE A 49 -26.25 0.63 2.56
CA ILE A 49 -27.31 1.22 1.74
C ILE A 49 -27.22 0.63 0.34
N ASN A 50 -28.25 -0.06 -0.10
CA ASN A 50 -28.29 -0.62 -1.45
C ASN A 50 -28.54 0.50 -2.48
N SER A 51 -27.48 1.07 -3.04
CA SER A 51 -27.57 2.25 -3.89
C SER A 51 -27.37 2.02 -5.39
N ASN A 52 -26.48 1.12 -5.85
CA ASN A 52 -25.95 1.26 -7.20
C ASN A 52 -25.72 0.00 -8.03
N GLY A 53 -25.72 -1.23 -7.54
CA GLY A 53 -25.26 -2.30 -8.39
C GLY A 53 -25.54 -3.72 -7.92
N ASN A 54 -25.15 -4.69 -8.77
CA ASN A 54 -25.32 -6.10 -8.46
C ASN A 54 -24.43 -6.55 -7.28
N TYR A 55 -23.27 -5.92 -7.12
CA TYR A 55 -22.32 -6.23 -6.05
C TYR A 55 -22.76 -5.65 -4.70
N ASP A 56 -23.36 -4.49 -4.73
CA ASP A 56 -24.01 -3.80 -3.62
C ASP A 56 -25.06 -4.71 -2.95
N ARG A 57 -25.82 -5.46 -3.73
CA ARG A 57 -26.78 -6.44 -3.21
C ARG A 57 -26.14 -7.56 -2.39
N GLU A 58 -24.89 -7.92 -2.66
CA GLU A 58 -24.14 -8.89 -1.84
C GLU A 58 -23.78 -8.28 -0.48
N PHE A 59 -23.45 -6.98 -0.44
CA PHE A 59 -23.01 -6.23 0.74
C PHE A 59 -24.14 -5.34 1.32
N SER A 60 -25.38 -5.79 1.29
CA SER A 60 -26.53 -5.17 1.96
C SER A 60 -27.02 -6.03 3.14
N PRO A 61 -27.86 -5.50 4.05
CA PRO A 61 -28.42 -6.28 5.16
C PRO A 61 -29.19 -7.53 4.71
N GLU A 62 -29.87 -7.46 3.57
CA GLU A 62 -30.65 -8.54 2.95
C GLU A 62 -29.82 -9.37 1.96
N GLY A 63 -28.62 -8.93 1.65
CA GLY A 63 -27.73 -9.57 0.68
C GLY A 63 -27.06 -10.83 1.21
N ALA A 64 -26.35 -11.53 0.32
CA ALA A 64 -25.69 -12.80 0.63
C ALA A 64 -24.68 -12.70 1.79
N ARG A 65 -24.09 -11.53 2.03
CA ARG A 65 -23.16 -11.25 3.14
C ARG A 65 -23.89 -10.84 4.43
N GLN A 66 -25.20 -10.55 4.36
CA GLN A 66 -25.96 -9.99 5.48
C GLN A 66 -25.17 -8.82 6.12
N TRP A 67 -24.78 -7.86 5.23
CA TRP A 67 -23.88 -6.76 5.57
C TRP A 67 -24.65 -5.67 6.30
N ASN A 68 -24.79 -5.84 7.61
CA ASN A 68 -25.54 -4.94 8.49
C ASN A 68 -24.62 -3.91 9.16
N THR A 69 -25.23 -2.95 9.84
CA THR A 69 -24.54 -1.87 10.55
C THR A 69 -23.47 -2.38 11.54
N GLN A 70 -23.73 -3.52 12.21
CA GLN A 70 -22.75 -4.07 13.16
C GLN A 70 -21.46 -4.53 12.46
N LYS A 71 -21.59 -5.25 11.33
CA LYS A 71 -20.44 -5.69 10.52
C LYS A 71 -19.71 -4.50 9.91
N TYR A 72 -20.45 -3.53 9.39
CA TYR A 72 -19.90 -2.31 8.82
C TYR A 72 -19.10 -1.51 9.86
N THR A 73 -19.69 -1.23 11.02
CA THR A 73 -19.03 -0.49 12.10
C THR A 73 -17.74 -1.19 12.56
N LEU A 74 -17.78 -2.53 12.69
CA LEU A 74 -16.59 -3.31 13.03
C LEU A 74 -15.51 -3.18 11.94
N LYS A 75 -15.90 -3.28 10.66
CA LYS A 75 -14.98 -3.12 9.52
C LYS A 75 -14.33 -1.74 9.52
N ILE A 76 -15.10 -0.68 9.66
CA ILE A 76 -14.61 0.70 9.75
C ILE A 76 -13.62 0.83 10.92
N SER A 77 -13.97 0.32 12.10
CA SER A 77 -13.09 0.38 13.28
C SER A 77 -11.79 -0.40 13.07
N ASN A 78 -11.86 -1.57 12.44
CA ASN A 78 -10.69 -2.38 12.09
C ASN A 78 -9.78 -1.65 11.09
N MET A 79 -10.33 -1.06 10.02
CA MET A 79 -9.54 -0.31 9.03
C MET A 79 -8.87 0.90 9.68
N ALA A 80 -9.60 1.65 10.51
CA ALA A 80 -9.06 2.79 11.24
C ALA A 80 -7.92 2.37 12.19
N ARG A 81 -8.06 1.22 12.86
CA ARG A 81 -6.99 0.66 13.70
C ARG A 81 -5.71 0.39 12.89
N VAL A 82 -5.83 -0.15 11.69
CA VAL A 82 -4.66 -0.37 10.82
C VAL A 82 -4.00 0.95 10.48
N ILE A 83 -4.78 1.93 9.99
CA ILE A 83 -4.28 3.23 9.57
C ILE A 83 -3.59 3.96 10.74
N THR A 84 -4.20 3.98 11.94
CA THR A 84 -3.63 4.65 13.12
C THR A 84 -2.35 3.99 13.65
N ASN A 85 -2.07 2.75 13.24
CA ASN A 85 -0.82 2.04 13.56
C ASN A 85 0.28 2.22 12.50
N MET A 86 0.00 2.87 11.35
CA MET A 86 1.03 3.22 10.37
C MET A 86 1.85 4.44 10.86
N VAL A 87 2.50 4.27 12.00
CA VAL A 87 3.35 5.30 12.62
C VAL A 87 4.72 4.73 12.92
N THR A 88 5.75 5.55 12.77
CA THR A 88 7.12 5.19 13.14
C THR A 88 7.73 6.32 13.98
N SER A 89 8.92 6.09 14.55
CA SER A 89 9.64 7.15 15.25
C SER A 89 9.98 8.34 14.34
N THR A 90 10.12 8.12 13.03
CA THR A 90 10.41 9.16 12.03
C THR A 90 9.15 9.76 11.40
N THR A 91 8.01 9.08 11.48
CA THR A 91 6.70 9.53 10.97
C THR A 91 5.62 9.43 12.07
N PRO A 92 5.77 10.13 13.20
CA PRO A 92 4.87 10.00 14.35
C PRO A 92 3.44 10.51 14.08
N ASN A 93 3.26 11.29 13.01
CA ASN A 93 1.97 11.81 12.55
C ASN A 93 1.36 10.97 11.40
N GLY A 94 1.83 9.75 11.22
CA GLY A 94 1.39 8.84 10.17
C GLY A 94 1.83 9.24 8.76
N PRO A 95 1.34 8.52 7.73
CA PRO A 95 1.63 8.80 6.34
C PRO A 95 1.11 10.17 5.90
N ALA A 96 1.82 10.82 4.98
CA ALA A 96 1.37 12.06 4.35
C ALA A 96 0.20 11.82 3.39
N ALA A 97 0.20 10.65 2.71
CA ALA A 97 -0.88 10.21 1.85
C ALA A 97 -1.02 8.68 1.91
N ILE A 98 -2.25 8.20 1.76
CA ILE A 98 -2.62 6.78 1.78
C ILE A 98 -3.53 6.52 0.59
N GLY A 99 -3.04 5.80 -0.43
CA GLY A 99 -3.90 5.26 -1.48
C GLY A 99 -4.73 4.11 -0.92
N VAL A 100 -5.98 4.05 -1.29
CA VAL A 100 -6.88 2.96 -0.91
C VAL A 100 -7.62 2.41 -2.12
N SER A 101 -8.00 1.15 -2.09
CA SER A 101 -8.80 0.49 -3.10
C SER A 101 -9.89 -0.38 -2.48
N GLU A 102 -10.81 -0.84 -3.33
CA GLU A 102 -11.99 -1.61 -2.94
C GLU A 102 -12.90 -0.85 -1.96
N ILE A 103 -13.11 0.41 -2.23
CA ILE A 103 -14.09 1.26 -1.54
C ILE A 103 -15.29 1.49 -2.46
N GLU A 104 -16.49 1.50 -1.91
CA GLU A 104 -17.71 1.67 -2.66
C GLU A 104 -17.91 3.13 -3.09
N ASN A 105 -17.79 4.07 -2.15
CA ASN A 105 -18.15 5.45 -2.36
C ASN A 105 -17.43 6.39 -1.38
N ARG A 106 -17.66 7.71 -1.54
CA ARG A 106 -17.07 8.72 -0.67
C ARG A 106 -17.55 8.60 0.79
N SER A 107 -18.79 8.16 1.05
CA SER A 107 -19.35 8.15 2.41
C SER A 107 -18.64 7.17 3.32
N VAL A 108 -18.26 5.99 2.83
CA VAL A 108 -17.47 5.01 3.62
C VAL A 108 -16.09 5.56 4.00
N LEU A 109 -15.51 6.43 3.16
CA LEU A 109 -14.22 7.09 3.46
C LEU A 109 -14.38 8.20 4.50
N VAL A 110 -15.51 8.91 4.49
CA VAL A 110 -15.82 9.92 5.53
C VAL A 110 -15.93 9.24 6.89
N ASP A 111 -16.66 8.11 6.96
CA ASP A 111 -16.79 7.34 8.20
C ASP A 111 -15.44 6.78 8.66
N LEU A 112 -14.62 6.27 7.73
CA LEU A 112 -13.27 5.79 8.03
C LEU A 112 -12.37 6.89 8.59
N CYS A 113 -12.32 8.05 7.94
CA CYS A 113 -11.49 9.18 8.40
C CYS A 113 -11.94 9.68 9.78
N LYS A 114 -13.24 9.75 10.03
CA LYS A 114 -13.82 10.09 11.33
C LYS A 114 -13.40 9.11 12.41
N GLU A 115 -13.48 7.80 12.13
CA GLU A 115 -13.08 6.75 13.09
C GLU A 115 -11.56 6.78 13.35
N VAL A 116 -10.73 7.05 12.32
CA VAL A 116 -9.29 7.27 12.50
C VAL A 116 -9.04 8.38 13.52
N ASP A 117 -9.70 9.52 13.37
CA ASP A 117 -9.54 10.66 14.29
C ASP A 117 -10.05 10.32 15.69
N GLN A 118 -11.16 9.59 15.82
CA GLN A 118 -11.69 9.16 17.11
C GLN A 118 -10.72 8.23 17.84
N GLN A 119 -10.10 7.27 17.15
CA GLN A 119 -9.12 6.38 17.75
C GLN A 119 -7.85 7.12 18.16
N LEU A 120 -7.39 8.09 17.37
CA LEU A 120 -6.25 8.94 17.75
C LEU A 120 -6.54 9.76 19.00
N ILE A 121 -7.71 10.41 19.07
CA ILE A 121 -8.14 11.19 20.22
C ILE A 121 -8.24 10.31 21.48
N LYS A 122 -8.84 9.12 21.36
CA LYS A 122 -8.93 8.14 22.44
C LYS A 122 -7.55 7.68 22.94
N ALA A 123 -6.55 7.64 22.04
CA ALA A 123 -5.16 7.36 22.38
C ALA A 123 -4.37 8.58 22.89
N GLY A 124 -5.01 9.73 23.14
CA GLY A 124 -4.37 10.97 23.58
C GLY A 124 -3.54 11.67 22.50
N LYS A 125 -3.74 11.32 21.23
CA LYS A 125 -3.03 11.89 20.09
C LYS A 125 -3.88 12.96 19.40
N LYS A 126 -3.22 13.88 18.66
CA LYS A 126 -3.93 14.85 17.81
C LYS A 126 -4.57 14.14 16.62
N PRO A 127 -5.82 14.47 16.25
CA PRO A 127 -6.47 13.94 15.05
C PRO A 127 -5.67 14.33 13.80
N TRP A 128 -5.65 13.47 12.81
CA TRP A 128 -4.95 13.76 11.54
C TRP A 128 -5.79 14.63 10.62
N ASN A 129 -7.12 14.60 10.74
CA ASN A 129 -8.10 15.29 9.89
C ASN A 129 -7.87 14.95 8.41
N LEU A 130 -7.75 13.65 8.11
CA LEU A 130 -7.51 13.17 6.76
C LEU A 130 -8.55 13.73 5.79
N GLN A 131 -8.07 14.23 4.66
CA GLN A 131 -8.90 14.69 3.56
C GLN A 131 -8.98 13.60 2.49
N ILE A 132 -10.04 13.65 1.65
CA ILE A 132 -10.39 12.60 0.72
C ILE A 132 -10.38 13.16 -0.70
N VAL A 133 -9.62 12.52 -1.59
CA VAL A 133 -9.77 12.63 -3.05
C VAL A 133 -10.41 11.32 -3.52
N HIS A 134 -11.60 11.42 -4.11
CA HIS A 134 -12.38 10.29 -4.59
C HIS A 134 -13.09 10.64 -5.89
N HIS A 135 -13.27 9.64 -6.75
CA HIS A 135 -14.01 9.70 -8.00
C HIS A 135 -14.68 8.34 -8.21
N ASP A 136 -15.99 8.38 -8.51
CA ASP A 136 -16.75 7.18 -8.87
C ASP A 136 -16.30 6.69 -10.24
N SER A 137 -15.77 5.48 -10.32
CA SER A 137 -15.35 4.84 -11.56
C SER A 137 -16.44 3.91 -12.11
N PRO A 138 -16.39 3.54 -13.39
CA PRO A 138 -17.42 2.69 -14.00
C PRO A 138 -17.26 1.20 -13.68
N ASP A 139 -16.57 0.84 -12.61
CA ASP A 139 -16.33 -0.58 -12.26
C ASP A 139 -17.65 -1.33 -12.06
N ARG A 140 -17.71 -2.57 -12.60
CA ARG A 140 -18.94 -3.40 -12.52
C ARG A 140 -19.27 -3.87 -11.10
N ARG A 141 -18.27 -3.92 -10.23
CA ARG A 141 -18.44 -4.29 -8.82
C ARG A 141 -18.84 -3.09 -7.97
N GLY A 142 -18.80 -1.86 -8.53
CA GLY A 142 -19.04 -0.64 -7.78
C GLY A 142 -17.93 -0.34 -6.77
N VAL A 143 -16.68 -0.69 -7.10
CA VAL A 143 -15.53 -0.37 -6.22
C VAL A 143 -14.56 0.58 -6.91
N ASP A 144 -13.99 1.48 -6.12
CA ASP A 144 -13.12 2.56 -6.57
C ASP A 144 -11.73 2.52 -5.95
N VAL A 145 -10.89 3.45 -6.40
CA VAL A 145 -9.67 3.87 -5.73
C VAL A 145 -9.82 5.28 -5.18
N SER A 146 -9.05 5.60 -4.14
CA SER A 146 -9.08 6.92 -3.53
C SER A 146 -7.73 7.26 -2.91
N LEU A 147 -7.50 8.56 -2.63
CA LEU A 147 -6.37 9.04 -1.85
C LEU A 147 -6.86 9.74 -0.59
N LEU A 148 -6.47 9.22 0.56
CA LEU A 148 -6.57 9.91 1.85
C LEU A 148 -5.27 10.66 2.10
N TYR A 149 -5.32 11.90 2.55
CA TYR A 149 -4.10 12.67 2.81
C TYR A 149 -4.19 13.52 4.07
N ASN A 150 -3.05 13.65 4.75
CA ASN A 150 -2.93 14.52 5.90
C ASN A 150 -2.65 15.97 5.44
N PRO A 151 -3.59 16.93 5.62
CA PRO A 151 -3.47 18.28 5.07
C PRO A 151 -2.31 19.09 5.68
N ARG A 152 -1.75 18.65 6.81
CA ARG A 152 -0.54 19.26 7.40
C ARG A 152 0.75 18.79 6.71
N GLN A 153 0.70 17.72 5.92
CA GLN A 153 1.86 17.10 5.29
C GLN A 153 1.81 17.12 3.76
N PHE A 154 0.58 17.13 3.20
CA PHE A 154 0.34 17.08 1.76
C PHE A 154 -0.80 18.03 1.39
N ARG A 155 -0.63 18.83 0.35
CA ARG A 155 -1.65 19.76 -0.17
C ARG A 155 -1.91 19.45 -1.63
N VAL A 156 -3.11 18.99 -1.97
CA VAL A 156 -3.54 18.71 -3.34
C VAL A 156 -3.63 20.00 -4.14
N ILE A 157 -3.16 19.95 -5.38
CA ILE A 157 -3.21 21.07 -6.36
C ILE A 157 -3.90 20.69 -7.66
N ASP A 158 -3.92 19.41 -8.03
CA ASP A 158 -4.58 18.93 -9.23
C ASP A 158 -5.02 17.47 -9.08
N VAL A 159 -6.13 17.09 -9.74
CA VAL A 159 -6.65 15.73 -9.78
C VAL A 159 -7.12 15.41 -11.19
N THR A 160 -6.66 14.30 -11.74
CA THR A 160 -7.13 13.76 -13.01
C THR A 160 -7.44 12.28 -12.88
N ASN A 161 -8.40 11.79 -13.67
CA ASN A 161 -8.77 10.38 -13.70
C ASN A 161 -8.54 9.84 -15.12
N ALA A 162 -7.89 8.70 -15.22
CA ALA A 162 -7.55 8.07 -16.46
C ALA A 162 -8.32 6.75 -16.62
N ARG A 163 -9.19 6.70 -17.63
CA ARG A 163 -9.95 5.49 -17.94
C ARG A 163 -9.04 4.39 -18.49
N VAL A 164 -9.26 3.16 -18.00
CA VAL A 164 -8.57 1.96 -18.48
C VAL A 164 -9.50 1.18 -19.41
N ASP A 165 -9.15 1.10 -20.69
CA ASP A 165 -9.94 0.38 -21.69
C ASP A 165 -9.46 -1.07 -21.84
N ILE A 166 -10.20 -1.99 -21.26
CA ILE A 166 -9.97 -3.44 -21.34
C ILE A 166 -11.14 -4.20 -21.99
N GLY A 167 -12.04 -3.45 -22.65
CA GLY A 167 -13.22 -4.02 -23.31
C GLY A 167 -14.43 -4.18 -22.39
N TYR A 168 -14.30 -3.82 -21.11
CA TYR A 168 -15.43 -3.75 -20.16
C TYR A 168 -15.14 -2.70 -19.08
N PRO A 169 -16.18 -2.17 -18.40
CA PRO A 169 -16.02 -1.18 -17.34
C PRO A 169 -15.20 -1.72 -16.16
N THR A 170 -14.20 -0.94 -15.74
CA THR A 170 -13.31 -1.25 -14.62
C THR A 170 -12.91 0.05 -13.90
N ARG A 171 -12.10 -0.05 -12.85
CA ARG A 171 -11.63 1.10 -12.06
C ARG A 171 -10.81 2.04 -12.94
N ASP A 172 -11.06 3.33 -12.80
CA ASP A 172 -10.19 4.38 -13.33
C ASP A 172 -8.91 4.47 -12.50
N GLN A 173 -7.86 5.00 -13.09
CA GLN A 173 -6.63 5.36 -12.39
C GLN A 173 -6.73 6.81 -11.95
N MET A 174 -6.53 7.09 -10.67
CA MET A 174 -6.59 8.44 -10.12
C MET A 174 -5.20 9.02 -9.99
N CYS A 175 -4.92 10.12 -10.66
CA CYS A 175 -3.68 10.85 -10.51
C CYS A 175 -3.92 12.11 -9.67
N VAL A 176 -3.25 12.20 -8.53
CA VAL A 176 -3.31 13.34 -7.61
C VAL A 176 -1.95 14.01 -7.58
N THR A 177 -1.87 15.25 -8.04
CA THR A 177 -0.67 16.08 -7.92
C THR A 177 -0.81 16.98 -6.69
N GLY A 178 0.23 17.04 -5.88
CA GLY A 178 0.24 17.84 -4.68
C GLY A 178 1.62 18.31 -4.25
N VAL A 179 1.64 19.14 -3.22
CA VAL A 179 2.86 19.70 -2.61
C VAL A 179 3.08 19.06 -1.24
N MET A 180 4.24 18.47 -1.06
CA MET A 180 4.70 17.84 0.17
C MET A 180 5.95 18.55 0.67
N SER A 181 5.83 19.32 1.76
CA SER A 181 6.95 20.10 2.33
C SER A 181 7.75 20.90 1.28
N GLY A 182 7.05 21.53 0.31
CA GLY A 182 7.63 22.36 -0.74
C GLY A 182 7.97 21.63 -2.05
N ASP A 183 7.93 20.30 -2.08
CA ASP A 183 8.18 19.52 -3.30
C ASP A 183 6.85 19.09 -3.95
N THR A 184 6.74 19.30 -5.26
CA THR A 184 5.60 18.80 -6.03
C THR A 184 5.83 17.32 -6.37
N VAL A 185 4.80 16.50 -6.13
CA VAL A 185 4.78 15.07 -6.47
C VAL A 185 3.43 14.68 -7.03
N SER A 186 3.41 13.80 -8.02
CA SER A 186 2.18 13.18 -8.53
C SER A 186 2.08 11.74 -8.05
N ILE A 187 0.90 11.36 -7.56
CA ILE A 187 0.59 10.03 -7.04
C ILE A 187 -0.51 9.44 -7.92
N ILE A 188 -0.25 8.31 -8.59
CA ILE A 188 -1.22 7.59 -9.39
C ILE A 188 -1.69 6.38 -8.58
N VAL A 189 -2.94 6.42 -8.14
CA VAL A 189 -3.57 5.35 -7.35
C VAL A 189 -4.29 4.39 -8.29
N ASN A 190 -4.08 3.10 -8.10
CA ASN A 190 -4.51 2.03 -8.99
C ASN A 190 -5.19 0.89 -8.26
N HIS A 191 -6.07 0.20 -8.97
CA HIS A 191 -6.45 -1.17 -8.70
C HIS A 191 -6.64 -1.87 -10.05
N TRP A 192 -5.60 -2.58 -10.50
CA TRP A 192 -5.60 -3.21 -11.83
C TRP A 192 -6.52 -4.42 -11.91
N PRO A 193 -6.88 -4.87 -13.12
CA PRO A 193 -7.72 -6.05 -13.32
C PRO A 193 -7.18 -7.29 -12.62
N SER A 194 -8.06 -8.02 -11.92
CA SER A 194 -7.68 -9.20 -11.16
C SER A 194 -7.24 -10.37 -12.05
N ARG A 195 -6.62 -11.38 -11.44
CA ARG A 195 -6.25 -12.64 -12.10
C ARG A 195 -7.43 -13.60 -12.35
N LEU A 196 -8.66 -13.08 -12.41
CA LEU A 196 -9.86 -13.88 -12.66
C LEU A 196 -9.75 -14.63 -14.00
N GLY A 197 -9.97 -15.94 -13.94
CA GLY A 197 -9.80 -16.83 -15.10
C GLY A 197 -8.39 -17.32 -15.35
N GLY A 198 -7.43 -16.94 -14.48
CA GLY A 198 -6.01 -17.34 -14.53
C GLY A 198 -5.08 -16.18 -14.88
N GLU A 199 -3.85 -16.29 -14.40
CA GLU A 199 -2.83 -15.25 -14.52
C GLU A 199 -2.53 -14.90 -15.97
N GLU A 200 -2.20 -15.90 -16.79
CA GLU A 200 -1.84 -15.72 -18.21
C GLU A 200 -3.00 -15.14 -19.02
N LYS A 201 -4.21 -15.69 -18.86
CA LYS A 201 -5.40 -15.26 -19.59
C LYS A 201 -5.77 -13.81 -19.30
N SER A 202 -5.58 -13.37 -18.07
CA SER A 202 -5.92 -12.00 -17.61
C SER A 202 -4.77 -11.01 -17.74
N SER A 203 -3.53 -11.46 -17.98
CA SER A 203 -2.34 -10.60 -18.10
C SER A 203 -2.48 -9.43 -19.08
N PRO A 204 -3.07 -9.62 -20.28
CA PRO A 204 -3.24 -8.51 -21.23
C PRO A 204 -4.02 -7.32 -20.69
N ASN A 205 -4.98 -7.55 -19.77
CA ASN A 205 -5.75 -6.47 -19.15
C ASN A 205 -4.89 -5.66 -18.16
N ARG A 206 -4.01 -6.31 -17.40
CA ARG A 206 -3.07 -5.62 -16.52
C ARG A 206 -1.97 -4.92 -17.30
N GLU A 207 -1.53 -5.48 -18.42
CA GLU A 207 -0.60 -4.83 -19.35
C GLU A 207 -1.19 -3.52 -19.91
N LYS A 208 -2.48 -3.51 -20.29
CA LYS A 208 -3.19 -2.28 -20.71
C LYS A 208 -3.27 -1.26 -19.56
N ALA A 209 -3.57 -1.70 -18.34
CA ALA A 209 -3.58 -0.82 -17.18
C ALA A 209 -2.20 -0.22 -16.89
N ALA A 210 -1.14 -1.01 -17.00
CA ALA A 210 0.24 -0.56 -16.87
C ALA A 210 0.64 0.46 -17.95
N ALA A 211 0.26 0.21 -19.21
CA ALA A 211 0.48 1.13 -20.32
C ALA A 211 -0.23 2.48 -20.06
N ARG A 212 -1.48 2.44 -19.59
CA ARG A 212 -2.24 3.65 -19.25
C ARG A 212 -1.58 4.44 -18.11
N CYS A 213 -1.05 3.76 -17.08
CA CYS A 213 -0.26 4.37 -16.02
C CYS A 213 0.98 5.09 -16.56
N LYS A 214 1.69 4.43 -17.49
CA LYS A 214 2.88 5.00 -18.12
C LYS A 214 2.54 6.23 -18.94
N GLU A 215 1.48 6.19 -19.76
CA GLU A 215 0.99 7.33 -20.53
C GLU A 215 0.66 8.53 -19.64
N THR A 216 0.04 8.29 -18.48
CA THR A 216 -0.25 9.34 -17.50
C THR A 216 1.04 9.97 -16.97
N ALA A 217 2.03 9.17 -16.62
CA ALA A 217 3.34 9.65 -16.16
C ALA A 217 4.08 10.42 -17.28
N ASP A 218 4.08 9.89 -18.51
CA ASP A 218 4.71 10.53 -19.67
C ASP A 218 4.06 11.90 -19.95
N SER A 219 2.74 12.03 -19.80
CA SER A 219 2.01 13.30 -19.94
C SER A 219 2.43 14.33 -18.87
N ILE A 220 2.65 13.88 -17.63
CA ILE A 220 3.18 14.74 -16.56
C ILE A 220 4.59 15.23 -16.92
N TRP A 221 5.46 14.35 -17.37
CA TRP A 221 6.84 14.68 -17.73
C TRP A 221 6.98 15.53 -18.98
N ALA A 222 6.03 15.43 -19.91
CA ALA A 222 5.96 16.32 -21.06
C ALA A 222 5.76 17.79 -20.66
N ILE A 223 5.02 18.03 -19.57
CA ILE A 223 4.76 19.39 -19.03
C ILE A 223 5.83 19.80 -18.01
N ARG A 224 6.26 18.85 -17.17
CA ARG A 224 7.18 19.07 -16.05
C ARG A 224 8.25 17.97 -16.02
N PRO A 225 9.31 18.08 -16.83
CA PRO A 225 10.39 17.10 -16.89
C PRO A 225 10.98 16.83 -15.51
N GLY A 226 11.15 15.56 -15.16
CA GLY A 226 11.73 15.14 -13.90
C GLY A 226 10.83 15.29 -12.67
N GLN A 227 9.57 15.73 -12.81
CA GLN A 227 8.66 15.76 -11.67
C GLN A 227 8.52 14.36 -11.06
N PRO A 228 8.68 14.24 -9.73
CA PRO A 228 8.46 12.98 -9.03
C PRO A 228 7.08 12.39 -9.29
N VAL A 229 7.04 11.13 -9.73
CA VAL A 229 5.82 10.35 -9.92
C VAL A 229 5.90 9.09 -9.06
N ILE A 230 4.83 8.81 -8.34
CA ILE A 230 4.64 7.60 -7.54
C ILE A 230 3.43 6.85 -8.11
N ILE A 231 3.61 5.59 -8.47
CA ILE A 231 2.54 4.69 -8.89
C ILE A 231 2.29 3.72 -7.77
N MET A 232 1.08 3.72 -7.20
CA MET A 232 0.72 2.80 -6.12
C MET A 232 -0.58 2.08 -6.41
N GLY A 233 -0.73 0.91 -5.81
CA GLY A 233 -1.99 0.17 -5.94
C GLY A 233 -1.87 -1.32 -5.66
N ASP A 234 -3.03 -1.96 -5.63
CA ASP A 234 -3.17 -3.38 -5.88
C ASP A 234 -3.05 -3.60 -7.40
N LEU A 235 -1.85 -3.95 -7.85
CA LEU A 235 -1.55 -4.14 -9.26
C LEU A 235 -1.97 -5.53 -9.78
N ASN A 236 -2.47 -6.41 -8.88
CA ASN A 236 -2.84 -7.79 -9.19
C ASN A 236 -1.74 -8.60 -9.93
N ASP A 237 -0.53 -8.07 -9.94
CA ASP A 237 0.68 -8.67 -10.48
C ASP A 237 1.86 -8.43 -9.53
N ASP A 238 2.78 -9.37 -9.51
CA ASP A 238 4.03 -9.25 -8.78
C ASP A 238 5.03 -8.34 -9.52
N PRO A 239 6.06 -7.79 -8.86
CA PRO A 239 7.04 -6.90 -9.48
C PRO A 239 7.70 -7.43 -10.76
N GLN A 240 7.91 -8.75 -10.87
CA GLN A 240 8.51 -9.38 -12.04
C GLN A 240 7.55 -9.61 -13.20
N ASN A 241 6.24 -9.54 -12.99
CA ASN A 241 5.26 -9.77 -14.05
C ASN A 241 5.40 -8.72 -15.16
N LYS A 242 4.99 -9.11 -16.36
CA LYS A 242 5.18 -8.34 -17.59
C LYS A 242 4.61 -6.92 -17.52
N SER A 243 3.46 -6.76 -16.89
CA SER A 243 2.83 -5.45 -16.69
C SER A 243 3.75 -4.47 -15.95
N CYS A 244 4.37 -4.90 -14.84
CA CYS A 244 5.27 -4.08 -14.02
C CYS A 244 6.66 -3.95 -14.65
N SER A 245 7.28 -5.09 -15.02
CA SER A 245 8.70 -5.14 -15.41
C SER A 245 8.96 -4.72 -16.86
N LYS A 246 8.00 -4.92 -17.77
CA LYS A 246 8.18 -4.66 -19.21
C LYS A 246 7.34 -3.50 -19.69
N VAL A 247 6.01 -3.52 -19.44
CA VAL A 247 5.11 -2.47 -19.95
C VAL A 247 5.31 -1.18 -19.20
N LEU A 248 5.27 -1.18 -17.88
CA LEU A 248 5.61 -0.01 -17.07
C LEU A 248 7.13 0.27 -17.10
N GLY A 249 7.95 -0.76 -17.30
CA GLY A 249 9.40 -0.64 -17.34
C GLY A 249 10.07 -0.40 -15.98
N ALA A 250 9.39 -0.77 -14.90
CA ALA A 250 9.90 -0.59 -13.54
C ALA A 250 11.08 -1.55 -13.25
N LYS A 251 12.25 -0.99 -12.97
CA LYS A 251 13.48 -1.76 -12.76
C LYS A 251 13.59 -2.31 -11.33
N LYS A 252 14.23 -3.48 -11.21
CA LYS A 252 14.54 -4.14 -9.93
C LYS A 252 15.57 -3.38 -9.09
N ASP A 253 16.51 -2.72 -9.75
CA ASP A 253 17.60 -1.97 -9.11
C ASP A 253 17.46 -0.48 -9.40
N ALA A 254 17.71 0.33 -8.38
CA ALA A 254 17.64 1.80 -8.49
C ALA A 254 18.75 2.37 -9.39
N LYS A 255 19.92 1.71 -9.40
CA LYS A 255 21.07 2.16 -10.20
C LYS A 255 20.76 2.16 -11.69
N GLY A 256 21.03 3.28 -12.35
CA GLY A 256 20.80 3.44 -13.78
C GLY A 256 19.32 3.56 -14.18
N VAL A 257 18.43 3.89 -13.24
CA VAL A 257 17.08 4.33 -13.55
C VAL A 257 17.17 5.80 -13.94
N GLU A 258 16.71 6.13 -15.14
CA GLU A 258 16.67 7.51 -15.61
C GLU A 258 15.63 8.33 -14.83
N VAL A 259 15.74 9.67 -14.85
CA VAL A 259 14.88 10.57 -14.09
C VAL A 259 13.39 10.33 -14.38
N ASN A 260 13.03 10.06 -15.63
CA ASN A 260 11.69 9.70 -16.10
C ASN A 260 11.48 8.18 -16.24
N GLY A 261 12.32 7.36 -15.62
CA GLY A 261 12.14 5.91 -15.50
C GLY A 261 11.52 5.53 -14.16
N PHE A 262 11.31 4.23 -13.95
CA PHE A 262 10.71 3.71 -12.72
C PHE A 262 11.61 2.70 -12.01
N TYR A 263 11.63 2.77 -10.69
CA TYR A 263 12.24 1.81 -9.77
C TYR A 263 11.16 1.15 -8.92
N ASN A 264 11.19 -0.18 -8.87
CA ASN A 264 10.26 -0.98 -8.07
C ASN A 264 10.99 -1.57 -6.85
N PRO A 265 10.89 -0.95 -5.66
CA PRO A 265 11.59 -1.41 -4.47
C PRO A 265 11.07 -2.74 -3.91
N TRP A 266 9.86 -3.15 -4.31
CA TRP A 266 9.16 -4.32 -3.77
C TRP A 266 9.74 -5.64 -4.27
N TRP A 267 10.44 -5.63 -5.40
CA TRP A 267 11.08 -6.81 -5.95
C TRP A 267 12.00 -7.50 -4.94
N LYS A 268 12.80 -6.71 -4.21
CA LYS A 268 13.73 -7.23 -3.20
C LYS A 268 13.02 -7.83 -1.98
N LEU A 269 11.81 -7.39 -1.68
CA LEU A 269 11.00 -7.98 -0.61
C LEU A 269 10.38 -9.31 -1.07
N LEU A 270 9.87 -9.37 -2.29
CA LEU A 270 9.36 -10.60 -2.89
C LEU A 270 10.44 -11.69 -2.97
N ASP A 271 11.67 -11.35 -3.37
CA ASP A 271 12.81 -12.27 -3.37
C ASP A 271 13.12 -12.87 -1.98
N LYS A 272 12.72 -12.17 -0.92
CA LYS A 272 12.83 -12.62 0.48
C LYS A 272 11.59 -13.40 0.97
N GLY A 273 10.64 -13.69 0.08
CA GLY A 273 9.39 -14.36 0.42
C GLY A 273 8.38 -13.48 1.17
N ILE A 274 8.55 -12.15 1.14
CA ILE A 274 7.62 -11.21 1.77
C ILE A 274 6.58 -10.82 0.72
N GLY A 275 5.29 -11.03 1.05
CA GLY A 275 4.16 -10.66 0.22
C GLY A 275 3.14 -9.84 0.99
N THR A 276 2.14 -9.33 0.28
CA THR A 276 1.02 -8.57 0.85
C THR A 276 -0.25 -9.40 0.96
N LEU A 277 -0.37 -10.46 0.18
CA LEU A 277 -1.48 -11.41 0.25
C LEU A 277 -0.97 -12.83 0.02
N ALA A 278 -1.76 -13.81 0.44
CA ALA A 278 -1.43 -15.22 0.25
C ALA A 278 -2.60 -15.99 -0.37
N TYR A 279 -2.30 -16.77 -1.39
CA TYR A 279 -3.26 -17.60 -2.09
C TYR A 279 -2.68 -19.00 -2.33
N LYS A 280 -3.42 -20.06 -1.92
CA LYS A 280 -3.02 -21.47 -2.09
C LYS A 280 -1.58 -21.80 -1.66
N GLY A 281 -1.14 -21.23 -0.53
CA GLY A 281 0.20 -21.46 0.01
C GLY A 281 1.30 -20.56 -0.57
N GLN A 282 1.00 -19.71 -1.54
CA GLN A 282 1.96 -18.82 -2.16
C GLN A 282 1.71 -17.37 -1.72
N TRP A 283 2.79 -16.66 -1.39
CA TRP A 283 2.77 -15.24 -1.15
C TRP A 283 2.97 -14.48 -2.45
N ASN A 284 2.13 -13.46 -2.67
CA ASN A 284 2.26 -12.51 -3.77
C ASN A 284 2.41 -11.10 -3.18
N LEU A 285 3.03 -10.22 -3.94
CA LEU A 285 3.24 -8.82 -3.57
C LEU A 285 2.57 -7.92 -4.62
N PHE A 286 1.23 -7.85 -4.57
CA PHE A 286 0.43 -7.09 -5.52
C PHE A 286 0.27 -5.62 -5.13
N ASP A 287 0.35 -5.33 -3.84
CA ASP A 287 0.24 -3.98 -3.30
C ASP A 287 1.61 -3.30 -3.35
N GLN A 288 1.82 -2.51 -4.38
CA GLN A 288 3.12 -1.91 -4.68
C GLN A 288 3.06 -0.38 -4.67
N ILE A 289 4.18 0.25 -4.34
CA ILE A 289 4.40 1.69 -4.47
C ILE A 289 5.72 1.88 -5.22
N ILE A 290 5.62 2.12 -6.51
CA ILE A 290 6.70 2.26 -7.48
C ILE A 290 7.08 3.73 -7.57
N VAL A 291 8.36 4.07 -7.58
CA VAL A 291 8.83 5.46 -7.60
C VAL A 291 9.54 5.78 -8.91
N SER A 292 9.38 7.01 -9.39
CA SER A 292 10.16 7.48 -10.53
C SER A 292 11.59 7.82 -10.16
N GLY A 293 12.48 7.86 -11.16
CA GLY A 293 13.87 8.25 -10.99
C GLY A 293 14.06 9.64 -10.39
N GLY A 294 13.05 10.53 -10.54
CA GLY A 294 13.04 11.83 -9.87
C GLY A 294 12.99 11.79 -8.34
N LEU A 295 12.87 10.58 -7.75
CA LEU A 295 12.97 10.33 -6.31
C LEU A 295 14.21 9.49 -5.93
N LEU A 296 15.16 9.29 -6.83
CA LEU A 296 16.36 8.49 -6.53
C LEU A 296 17.58 9.37 -6.29
N ASP A 297 18.39 9.03 -5.28
CA ASP A 297 19.60 9.78 -4.90
C ASP A 297 20.54 10.01 -6.09
N ASP A 298 20.64 9.05 -7.03
CA ASP A 298 21.49 9.16 -8.22
C ASP A 298 21.06 10.31 -9.17
N ASN A 299 19.80 10.73 -9.13
CA ASN A 299 19.21 11.74 -10.01
C ASN A 299 18.93 13.07 -9.30
N VAL A 300 18.89 13.07 -7.96
CA VAL A 300 18.53 14.25 -7.15
C VAL A 300 19.77 14.83 -6.52
N THR A 301 20.25 15.95 -7.08
CA THR A 301 21.45 16.64 -6.60
C THR A 301 21.17 17.67 -5.50
N ASP A 302 19.92 18.18 -5.41
CA ASP A 302 19.51 19.13 -4.36
C ASP A 302 19.12 18.36 -3.08
N PRO A 303 19.90 18.47 -1.98
CA PRO A 303 19.62 17.78 -0.73
C PRO A 303 18.29 18.23 -0.07
N ASN A 304 17.73 19.39 -0.49
CA ASN A 304 16.43 19.87 -0.01
C ASN A 304 15.25 19.27 -0.77
N LYS A 305 15.47 18.30 -1.66
CA LYS A 305 14.43 17.53 -2.36
C LYS A 305 14.25 16.16 -1.74
N PHE A 306 13.01 15.65 -1.80
CA PHE A 306 12.74 14.32 -1.34
C PHE A 306 13.40 13.27 -2.22
N THR A 307 14.00 12.27 -1.58
CA THR A 307 14.45 11.04 -2.20
C THR A 307 13.82 9.83 -1.52
N TYR A 308 13.72 8.72 -2.26
CA TYR A 308 13.29 7.44 -1.72
C TYR A 308 14.32 6.93 -0.72
N TRP A 309 13.85 6.50 0.45
CA TRP A 309 14.71 5.95 1.50
C TRP A 309 14.54 4.46 1.68
N LYS A 310 13.30 3.99 1.94
CA LYS A 310 13.00 2.58 2.19
C LYS A 310 11.53 2.27 1.94
N CYS A 311 11.20 0.95 1.89
CA CYS A 311 9.83 0.44 1.86
C CYS A 311 9.62 -0.63 2.94
N GLN A 312 8.36 -0.89 3.29
CA GLN A 312 7.96 -1.96 4.20
C GLN A 312 6.54 -2.45 3.92
N VAL A 313 6.28 -3.72 4.22
CA VAL A 313 4.94 -4.28 4.38
C VAL A 313 4.54 -4.17 5.84
N ASN A 314 3.42 -3.54 6.14
CA ASN A 314 2.90 -3.35 7.50
C ASN A 314 2.12 -4.60 7.94
N SER A 315 2.82 -5.70 8.21
CA SER A 315 2.24 -6.98 8.63
C SER A 315 2.15 -7.08 10.17
N PHE A 316 1.38 -6.17 10.79
CA PHE A 316 1.17 -6.18 12.25
C PHE A 316 0.60 -7.52 12.73
N ASP A 317 0.95 -7.98 13.93
CA ASP A 317 0.51 -9.28 14.43
C ASP A 317 -1.01 -9.41 14.54
N PHE A 318 -1.71 -8.32 14.85
CA PHE A 318 -3.17 -8.31 14.88
C PHE A 318 -3.84 -8.44 13.51
N LEU A 319 -3.09 -8.24 12.40
CA LEU A 319 -3.57 -8.43 11.03
C LEU A 319 -3.50 -9.88 10.57
N LYS A 320 -2.87 -10.76 11.35
CA LYS A 320 -2.59 -12.13 10.91
C LYS A 320 -3.63 -13.09 11.42
N ASP A 321 -4.04 -14.02 10.56
CA ASP A 321 -4.78 -15.21 11.00
C ASP A 321 -3.89 -16.05 11.90
N THR A 322 -4.42 -16.50 13.01
CA THR A 322 -3.65 -17.24 14.03
C THR A 322 -3.86 -18.74 13.98
N LYS A 323 -4.73 -19.25 13.09
CA LYS A 323 -5.18 -20.65 13.12
C LYS A 323 -5.19 -21.31 11.74
N GLY A 324 -4.97 -22.65 11.77
CA GLY A 324 -5.16 -23.53 10.62
C GLY A 324 -4.23 -23.24 9.43
N ASN A 325 -4.66 -23.63 8.24
CA ASN A 325 -3.87 -23.50 7.00
C ASN A 325 -3.66 -22.05 6.55
N ARG A 326 -4.25 -21.08 7.26
CA ARG A 326 -4.12 -19.65 6.98
C ARG A 326 -3.27 -18.92 8.02
N GLN A 327 -2.62 -19.65 8.90
CA GLN A 327 -1.75 -19.03 9.91
C GLN A 327 -0.74 -18.07 9.25
N ASN A 328 -0.62 -16.87 9.81
CA ASN A 328 0.18 -15.75 9.32
C ASN A 328 -0.32 -15.07 8.02
N TYR A 329 -1.39 -15.55 7.39
CA TYR A 329 -2.03 -14.83 6.28
C TYR A 329 -2.79 -13.62 6.82
N PRO A 330 -3.08 -12.62 5.95
CA PRO A 330 -3.97 -11.53 6.34
C PRO A 330 -5.31 -12.07 6.84
N LEU A 331 -5.76 -11.57 8.00
CA LEU A 331 -7.06 -11.90 8.59
C LEU A 331 -8.13 -11.08 7.88
N ARG A 332 -8.75 -11.69 6.91
CA ARG A 332 -9.75 -11.08 6.03
C ARG A 332 -11.14 -10.94 6.67
N THR A 333 -11.98 -10.14 6.05
CA THR A 333 -13.36 -9.88 6.51
C THR A 333 -14.25 -11.12 6.40
N PHE A 334 -14.16 -11.84 5.25
CA PHE A 334 -14.93 -13.05 4.98
C PHE A 334 -14.02 -14.17 4.45
N SER A 335 -14.39 -15.42 4.75
CA SER A 335 -13.78 -16.61 4.13
C SER A 335 -14.87 -17.64 3.87
N GLY A 336 -15.02 -18.09 2.61
CA GLY A 336 -16.03 -19.08 2.22
C GLY A 336 -17.45 -18.68 2.58
N GLY A 337 -17.79 -17.38 2.54
CA GLY A 337 -19.10 -16.86 2.95
C GLY A 337 -19.26 -16.59 4.46
N VAL A 338 -18.34 -17.08 5.29
CA VAL A 338 -18.36 -16.88 6.75
C VAL A 338 -17.74 -15.54 7.11
N PHE A 339 -18.44 -14.75 7.92
CA PHE A 339 -17.90 -13.50 8.47
C PHE A 339 -16.85 -13.80 9.55
N LEU A 340 -15.61 -13.39 9.34
CA LEU A 340 -14.52 -13.55 10.27
C LEU A 340 -14.29 -12.29 11.13
N GLY A 341 -14.82 -11.14 10.71
CA GLY A 341 -14.64 -9.88 11.40
C GLY A 341 -13.19 -9.39 11.42
N GLY A 342 -12.41 -9.79 10.41
CA GLY A 342 -11.01 -9.40 10.26
C GLY A 342 -10.83 -8.01 9.66
N TYR A 343 -9.69 -7.80 9.03
CA TYR A 343 -9.25 -6.51 8.50
C TYR A 343 -9.37 -6.45 6.97
N SER A 344 -8.42 -7.05 6.28
CA SER A 344 -8.37 -7.18 4.82
C SER A 344 -7.64 -8.46 4.47
N ASP A 345 -7.83 -8.96 3.24
CA ASP A 345 -7.02 -10.06 2.69
C ASP A 345 -5.66 -9.59 2.14
N HIS A 346 -5.36 -8.30 2.33
CA HIS A 346 -4.08 -7.68 2.01
C HIS A 346 -3.42 -7.06 3.25
N PHE A 347 -2.09 -7.04 3.30
CA PHE A 347 -1.32 -6.20 4.21
C PHE A 347 -1.03 -4.85 3.56
N PRO A 348 -1.11 -3.74 4.32
CA PRO A 348 -0.75 -2.43 3.78
C PRO A 348 0.75 -2.32 3.48
N THR A 349 1.06 -1.52 2.48
CA THR A 349 2.43 -1.18 2.09
C THR A 349 2.75 0.28 2.35
N GLU A 350 4.02 0.59 2.59
CA GLU A 350 4.47 1.96 2.84
C GLU A 350 5.88 2.17 2.30
N ILE A 351 6.12 3.31 1.68
CA ILE A 351 7.45 3.83 1.39
C ILE A 351 7.73 5.06 2.24
N PHE A 352 9.00 5.32 2.47
CA PHE A 352 9.46 6.50 3.16
C PHE A 352 10.35 7.34 2.23
N LEU A 353 10.00 8.60 2.12
CA LEU A 353 10.77 9.62 1.44
C LEU A 353 11.47 10.48 2.50
N ARG A 354 12.68 10.91 2.21
CA ARG A 354 13.43 11.79 3.11
C ARG A 354 14.06 12.96 2.35
N LYS A 355 14.20 14.10 3.00
CA LYS A 355 15.03 15.21 2.52
C LYS A 355 15.77 15.87 3.66
N GLU A 356 16.97 16.38 3.37
CA GLU A 356 17.75 17.13 4.34
C GLU A 356 17.08 18.49 4.64
N VAL A 357 17.18 18.92 5.89
CA VAL A 357 16.75 20.26 6.33
C VAL A 357 17.99 21.02 6.74
N LYS A 358 18.13 22.24 6.24
CA LYS A 358 19.17 23.18 6.68
C LYS A 358 18.90 23.69 8.08
#